data_0e03c79b8126593b43988dc310406dda
#
_entry.id   0e03c79b8126593b43988dc310406dda
#
_cell.length_a   1.000
_cell.length_b   1.000
_cell.length_c   1.000
_cell.angle_alpha   90.00
_cell.angle_beta   90.00
_cell.angle_gamma   90.00
#
_symmetry.space_group_name_H-M   'P 1'
#
loop_
_entity.id
_entity.type
_entity.pdbx_description
1 polymer ?
#
loop_
_entity_poly.entity_id
_entity_poly.type
_entity_poly.pdbx_seq_one_letter_code
_entity_poly.pdbx_strand_id
1 'polypeptide(L)'
;MNPVGLWILHFDWGPSGNYHWTPLYFNFDGTFAYLAGANEGTWAQVDDMILWRFKRLPESENNTIYSGNAGRNFMSGLMFSFQGEKGSWYAVKKGTKVFSIKEKVKIPYLIDKESKPKLDPIGKKM
;
A
#
# COMPACT_ATOMS: atom_id res chain seq x y z
N MET A 1 -6.83 9.09 15.67
CA MET A 1 -5.86 8.06 15.23
C MET A 1 -4.91 8.66 14.22
N ASN A 2 -3.62 8.32 14.30
CA ASN A 2 -2.62 8.87 13.40
C ASN A 2 -1.95 7.73 12.62
N PRO A 3 -2.17 7.64 11.29
CA PRO A 3 -1.59 6.55 10.52
C PRO A 3 -0.12 6.73 10.17
N VAL A 4 0.47 7.86 10.51
CA VAL A 4 1.89 8.12 10.20
C VAL A 4 2.78 7.04 10.80
N GLY A 5 3.68 6.51 10.00
CA GLY A 5 4.61 5.49 10.41
C GLY A 5 4.72 4.33 9.44
N LEU A 6 5.30 3.24 9.93
CA LEU A 6 5.52 2.04 9.14
C LEU A 6 4.39 1.03 9.32
N TRP A 7 3.87 0.59 8.21
CA TRP A 7 2.86 -0.45 8.13
C TRP A 7 3.34 -1.58 7.24
N ILE A 8 2.84 -2.77 7.48
CA ILE A 8 2.99 -3.87 6.53
C ILE A 8 1.65 -4.04 5.84
N LEU A 9 1.64 -3.74 4.55
CA LEU A 9 0.48 -3.89 3.69
C LEU A 9 0.40 -5.32 3.19
N HIS A 10 -0.74 -5.95 3.37
CA HIS A 10 -1.07 -7.23 2.77
C HIS A 10 -2.12 -7.00 1.70
N PHE A 11 -1.87 -7.47 0.50
CA PHE A 11 -2.76 -7.20 -0.63
C PHE A 11 -3.05 -8.48 -1.41
N ASP A 12 -4.27 -8.55 -1.94
CA ASP A 12 -4.73 -9.67 -2.74
C ASP A 12 -5.56 -9.16 -3.91
N TRP A 13 -5.00 -9.23 -5.10
CA TRP A 13 -5.71 -8.88 -6.32
C TRP A 13 -6.61 -10.04 -6.73
N GLY A 14 -7.93 -9.83 -6.60
CA GLY A 14 -8.92 -10.85 -6.84
C GLY A 14 -9.26 -11.62 -5.56
N PRO A 15 -10.16 -12.58 -5.64
CA PRO A 15 -10.59 -13.34 -4.46
C PRO A 15 -9.75 -14.61 -4.27
N SER A 16 -8.43 -14.53 -4.40
CA SER A 16 -7.60 -15.72 -4.31
C SER A 16 -7.40 -16.21 -2.87
N GLY A 17 -7.52 -15.32 -1.90
CA GLY A 17 -7.20 -15.63 -0.51
C GLY A 17 -5.72 -15.65 -0.21
N ASN A 18 -4.87 -15.44 -1.20
CA ASN A 18 -3.42 -15.45 -1.04
C ASN A 18 -2.91 -14.01 -0.96
N TYR A 19 -2.71 -13.53 0.25
CA TYR A 19 -2.19 -12.19 0.48
C TYR A 19 -0.68 -12.17 0.36
N HIS A 20 -0.18 -11.18 -0.34
CA HIS A 20 1.24 -10.85 -0.42
C HIS A 20 1.48 -9.58 0.36
N TRP A 21 2.70 -9.29 0.74
CA TRP A 21 2.93 -8.14 1.61
C TRP A 21 4.13 -7.29 1.19
N THR A 22 4.07 -6.03 1.60
CA THR A 22 5.12 -5.05 1.37
C THR A 22 5.14 -4.02 2.50
N PRO A 23 6.30 -3.49 2.86
CA PRO A 23 6.35 -2.34 3.74
C PRO A 23 5.75 -1.10 3.09
N LEU A 24 5.12 -0.26 3.90
CA LEU A 24 4.51 0.98 3.47
C LEU A 24 4.70 2.03 4.55
N TYR A 25 5.25 3.18 4.19
CA TYR A 25 5.45 4.29 5.14
C TYR A 25 4.48 5.41 4.80
N PHE A 26 3.69 5.83 5.79
CA PHE A 26 2.89 7.05 5.68
C PHE A 26 3.65 8.21 6.32
N ASN A 27 3.83 9.28 5.58
CA ASN A 27 4.56 10.46 6.01
C ASN A 27 3.62 11.57 6.49
N PHE A 28 4.15 12.48 7.32
CA PHE A 28 3.35 13.58 7.88
C PHE A 28 2.79 14.52 6.82
N ASP A 29 3.46 14.65 5.70
CA ASP A 29 3.07 15.58 4.63
C ASP A 29 1.97 15.05 3.71
N GLY A 30 1.37 13.91 4.03
CA GLY A 30 0.34 13.32 3.19
C GLY A 30 0.85 12.48 2.04
N THR A 31 2.15 12.26 1.96
CA THR A 31 2.74 11.34 0.98
C THR A 31 3.00 9.98 1.62
N PHE A 32 3.25 8.97 0.80
CA PHE A 32 3.69 7.69 1.30
C PHE A 32 4.81 7.14 0.44
N ALA A 33 5.57 6.24 1.03
CA ALA A 33 6.66 5.56 0.35
C ALA A 33 6.44 4.05 0.41
N TYR A 34 6.86 3.39 -0.64
CA TYR A 34 6.66 1.98 -0.86
C TYR A 34 7.93 1.36 -1.45
N LEU A 35 8.27 0.14 -1.02
CA LEU A 35 9.45 -0.60 -1.47
C LEU A 35 10.76 0.19 -1.29
N ALA A 36 11.35 0.59 -2.38
CA ALA A 36 12.67 1.22 -2.39
C ALA A 36 12.70 2.64 -1.88
N GLY A 37 11.59 3.16 -1.36
CA GLY A 37 11.59 4.46 -0.72
C GLY A 37 11.31 5.63 -1.61
N ALA A 38 10.73 5.42 -2.75
CA ALA A 38 10.18 6.51 -3.55
C ALA A 38 8.81 6.92 -2.98
N ASN A 39 8.49 8.19 -3.06
CA ASN A 39 7.14 8.65 -2.78
C ASN A 39 6.24 8.22 -3.92
N GLU A 40 5.32 7.31 -3.65
CA GLU A 40 4.51 6.68 -4.68
C GLU A 40 3.12 7.28 -4.80
N GLY A 41 2.77 8.24 -3.96
CA GLY A 41 1.48 8.90 -4.02
C GLY A 41 1.12 9.62 -2.75
N THR A 42 -0.18 9.77 -2.54
CA THR A 42 -0.72 10.53 -1.42
C THR A 42 -1.74 9.72 -0.64
N TRP A 43 -1.91 10.09 0.62
CA TRP A 43 -2.91 9.49 1.49
C TRP A 43 -3.72 10.57 2.19
N ALA A 44 -4.92 10.22 2.61
CA ALA A 44 -5.80 11.07 3.39
C ALA A 44 -6.61 10.24 4.37
N GLN A 45 -6.99 10.86 5.47
CA GLN A 45 -7.84 10.23 6.47
C GLN A 45 -8.89 11.24 6.91
N VAL A 46 -10.13 10.77 7.00
CA VAL A 46 -11.24 11.51 7.58
C VAL A 46 -11.91 10.58 8.57
N ASP A 47 -11.92 10.95 9.84
CA ASP A 47 -12.38 10.10 10.94
C ASP A 47 -11.66 8.76 10.94
N ASP A 48 -12.38 7.66 10.81
CA ASP A 48 -11.81 6.31 10.72
C ASP A 48 -11.73 5.77 9.30
N MET A 49 -11.92 6.62 8.32
CA MET A 49 -11.79 6.25 6.90
C MET A 49 -10.45 6.69 6.35
N ILE A 50 -9.79 5.81 5.64
CA ILE A 50 -8.51 6.08 5.03
C ILE A 50 -8.55 5.79 3.54
N LEU A 51 -7.80 6.59 2.80
CA LEU A 51 -7.64 6.42 1.36
C LEU A 51 -6.22 6.75 0.99
N TRP A 52 -5.60 5.92 0.16
CA TRP A 52 -4.37 6.30 -0.50
C TRP A 52 -4.40 5.89 -1.95
N ARG A 53 -3.63 6.63 -2.72
CA ARG A 53 -3.60 6.48 -4.16
C ARG A 53 -2.16 6.33 -4.62
N PHE A 54 -1.88 5.20 -5.22
CA PHE A 54 -0.64 5.02 -5.94
C PHE A 54 -0.71 5.80 -7.25
N LYS A 55 0.37 6.48 -7.56
CA LYS A 55 0.45 7.30 -8.73
C LYS A 55 1.60 6.81 -9.61
N ARG A 56 1.30 6.49 -10.85
CA ARG A 56 2.29 6.00 -11.79
C ARG A 56 2.36 6.89 -13.02
N LEU A 57 3.50 6.85 -13.67
CA LEU A 57 3.69 7.52 -14.96
C LEU A 57 3.57 6.52 -16.10
N PRO A 58 2.83 6.85 -17.16
CA PRO A 58 2.00 8.04 -17.30
C PRO A 58 0.76 7.96 -16.40
N GLU A 59 0.38 9.09 -15.84
CA GLU A 59 -0.72 9.16 -14.85
C GLU A 59 -2.05 8.65 -15.38
N SER A 60 -2.26 8.73 -16.68
CA SER A 60 -3.51 8.31 -17.30
C SER A 60 -3.73 6.81 -17.27
N GLU A 61 -2.71 6.01 -17.05
CA GLU A 61 -2.82 4.56 -17.25
C GLU A 61 -2.95 3.76 -15.97
N ASN A 62 -2.42 4.24 -14.86
CA ASN A 62 -2.32 3.40 -13.67
C ASN A 62 -2.41 4.18 -12.38
N ASN A 63 -3.62 4.43 -11.97
CA ASN A 63 -3.88 4.85 -10.61
C ASN A 63 -4.57 3.69 -9.89
N THR A 64 -4.01 3.28 -8.78
CA THR A 64 -4.61 2.29 -7.93
C THR A 64 -4.99 2.96 -6.62
N ILE A 65 -6.23 2.78 -6.22
CA ILE A 65 -6.79 3.39 -5.03
C ILE A 65 -7.06 2.32 -4.00
N TYR A 66 -6.55 2.55 -2.80
CA TYR A 66 -6.83 1.75 -1.62
C TYR A 66 -7.73 2.57 -0.71
N SER A 67 -8.83 1.98 -0.26
CA SER A 67 -9.78 2.66 0.60
C SER A 67 -10.31 1.69 1.64
N GLY A 68 -10.50 2.17 2.87
CA GLY A 68 -11.02 1.32 3.91
C GLY A 68 -11.14 2.02 5.25
N ASN A 69 -11.20 1.21 6.28
CA ASN A 69 -11.32 1.66 7.66
C ASN A 69 -9.97 1.56 8.35
N ALA A 70 -9.61 2.61 9.06
CA ALA A 70 -8.35 2.72 9.78
C ALA A 70 -8.59 2.58 11.28
N GLY A 71 -7.90 1.64 11.88
CA GLY A 71 -7.76 1.54 13.31
C GLY A 71 -6.37 1.92 13.76
N ARG A 72 -6.13 1.87 15.07
CA ARG A 72 -4.84 2.29 15.64
C ARG A 72 -3.68 1.46 15.09
N ASN A 73 -3.84 0.15 15.03
CA ASN A 73 -2.77 -0.77 14.66
C ASN A 73 -3.13 -1.67 13.47
N PHE A 74 -4.32 -1.51 12.94
CA PHE A 74 -4.85 -2.37 11.90
C PHE A 74 -5.78 -1.56 10.99
N MET A 75 -5.67 -1.78 9.70
CA MET A 75 -6.55 -1.21 8.69
C MET A 75 -6.94 -2.28 7.70
N SER A 76 -8.09 -2.12 7.07
CA SER A 76 -8.51 -3.02 6.01
C SER A 76 -9.49 -2.35 5.06
N GLY A 77 -9.59 -2.87 3.86
CA GLY A 77 -10.51 -2.33 2.87
C GLY A 77 -10.40 -2.99 1.52
N LEU A 78 -10.81 -2.24 0.53
CA LEU A 78 -10.81 -2.66 -0.86
C LEU A 78 -9.87 -1.79 -1.68
N MET A 79 -9.45 -2.31 -2.81
CA MET A 79 -8.61 -1.59 -3.75
C MET A 79 -9.06 -1.87 -5.17
N PHE A 80 -8.79 -0.92 -6.05
CA PHE A 80 -9.04 -1.13 -7.48
C PHE A 80 -8.08 -0.27 -8.30
N SER A 81 -7.81 -0.74 -9.50
CA SER A 81 -7.02 0.01 -10.47
C SER A 81 -7.95 0.64 -11.50
N PHE A 82 -7.46 1.67 -12.18
CA PHE A 82 -8.21 2.29 -13.26
C PHE A 82 -8.38 1.38 -14.46
N GLN A 83 -7.67 0.28 -14.50
CA GLN A 83 -7.82 -0.74 -15.55
C GLN A 83 -8.85 -1.81 -15.19
N GLY A 84 -9.53 -1.66 -14.05
CA GLY A 84 -10.62 -2.54 -13.66
C GLY A 84 -10.24 -3.70 -12.76
N GLU A 85 -9.00 -3.81 -12.36
CA GLU A 85 -8.59 -4.83 -11.39
C GLU A 85 -9.11 -4.48 -10.00
N LYS A 86 -9.54 -5.48 -9.25
CA LYS A 86 -10.12 -5.31 -7.93
C LYS A 86 -9.44 -6.26 -6.95
N GLY A 87 -9.41 -5.85 -5.69
CA GLY A 87 -8.85 -6.68 -4.65
C GLY A 87 -9.20 -6.21 -3.26
N SER A 88 -8.65 -6.89 -2.29
CA SER A 88 -8.79 -6.55 -0.88
C SER A 88 -7.41 -6.43 -0.23
N TRP A 89 -7.37 -5.72 0.87
CA TRP A 89 -6.12 -5.48 1.57
C TRP A 89 -6.35 -5.34 3.06
N TYR A 90 -5.30 -5.56 3.80
CA TYR A 90 -5.22 -5.15 5.19
C TYR A 90 -3.78 -4.73 5.51
N ALA A 91 -3.62 -3.93 6.54
CA ALA A 91 -2.30 -3.46 6.95
C ALA A 91 -2.18 -3.49 8.46
N VAL A 92 -1.00 -3.83 8.94
CA VAL A 92 -0.66 -3.91 10.35
C VAL A 92 0.44 -2.91 10.65
N LYS A 93 0.23 -2.07 11.65
CA LYS A 93 1.21 -1.07 12.04
C LYS A 93 2.40 -1.72 12.73
N LYS A 94 3.60 -1.36 12.30
CA LYS A 94 4.85 -1.88 12.86
C LYS A 94 5.61 -0.85 13.67
N GLY A 95 5.33 0.44 13.51
CA GLY A 95 5.99 1.46 14.28
C GLY A 95 5.66 2.85 13.80
N THR A 96 6.24 3.83 14.47
CA THR A 96 6.03 5.25 14.16
C THR A 96 7.08 5.83 13.21
N LYS A 97 8.04 5.02 12.81
CA LYS A 97 9.12 5.44 11.92
C LYS A 97 8.58 5.87 10.58
N VAL A 98 8.96 7.05 10.15
CA VAL A 98 8.64 7.53 8.81
C VAL A 98 9.77 7.21 7.85
N PHE A 99 9.46 7.17 6.56
CA PHE A 99 10.47 6.90 5.56
C PHE A 99 11.56 7.96 5.56
N SER A 100 12.81 7.50 5.47
CA SER A 100 13.97 8.35 5.29
C SER A 100 14.78 7.83 4.09
N ILE A 101 15.25 8.75 3.26
CA ILE A 101 16.09 8.39 2.09
C ILE A 101 17.34 7.61 2.53
N LYS A 102 17.84 7.89 3.73
CA LYS A 102 19.02 7.20 4.26
C LYS A 102 18.75 5.76 4.67
N GLU A 103 17.49 5.42 4.83
CA GLU A 103 17.07 4.09 5.29
C GLU A 103 16.27 3.40 4.19
N LYS A 104 16.87 3.26 3.03
CA LYS A 104 16.22 2.54 1.94
C LYS A 104 15.73 1.18 2.42
N VAL A 105 14.47 0.94 2.26
CA VAL A 105 13.92 -0.39 2.53
C VAL A 105 14.54 -1.33 1.51
N LYS A 106 15.43 -2.17 1.98
CA LYS A 106 16.11 -3.14 1.10
C LYS A 106 15.28 -4.36 0.82
N ILE A 107 14.14 -4.46 1.48
CA ILE A 107 13.30 -5.65 1.39
C ILE A 107 12.22 -5.35 0.36
N PRO A 108 12.24 -5.99 -0.81
CA PRO A 108 11.12 -5.93 -1.71
C PRO A 108 9.90 -6.53 -1.00
N TYR A 109 8.71 -6.30 -1.53
CA TYR A 109 7.56 -6.98 -0.97
C TYR A 109 7.85 -8.48 -1.01
N LEU A 110 7.52 -9.16 0.09
CA LEU A 110 7.75 -10.59 0.14
C LEU A 110 6.60 -11.31 -0.54
N ILE A 111 7.01 -12.16 -1.42
CA ILE A 111 6.13 -13.07 -2.11
C ILE A 111 6.35 -14.41 -1.46
N ASP A 112 5.27 -15.09 -1.11
CA ASP A 112 5.37 -16.48 -0.70
C ASP A 112 6.17 -17.23 -1.77
N LYS A 113 7.10 -18.07 -1.35
CA LYS A 113 8.02 -18.75 -2.28
C LYS A 113 7.31 -19.52 -3.38
N GLU A 114 6.07 -19.91 -3.15
CA GLU A 114 5.30 -20.75 -4.06
C GLU A 114 4.33 -19.99 -4.95
N SER A 115 4.07 -18.71 -4.65
CA SER A 115 3.12 -17.94 -5.46
C SER A 115 3.59 -16.51 -5.62
N LYS A 116 3.68 -16.07 -6.86
CA LYS A 116 3.90 -14.66 -7.19
C LYS A 116 2.55 -14.00 -7.39
N PRO A 117 2.36 -12.78 -6.89
CA PRO A 117 1.15 -12.04 -7.23
C PRO A 117 1.14 -11.77 -8.72
N LYS A 118 -0.04 -11.79 -9.32
CA LYS A 118 -0.20 -11.42 -10.73
C LYS A 118 0.07 -9.95 -10.95
N LEU A 119 -0.23 -9.16 -9.95
CA LEU A 119 -0.03 -7.72 -9.96
C LEU A 119 0.73 -7.32 -8.70
N ASP A 120 1.61 -6.33 -8.84
CA ASP A 120 2.25 -5.72 -7.69
C ASP A 120 1.24 -4.84 -6.92
N PRO A 121 1.62 -4.24 -5.77
CA PRO A 121 0.67 -3.42 -5.01
C PRO A 121 0.12 -2.23 -5.77
N ILE A 122 0.82 -1.77 -6.80
CA ILE A 122 0.39 -0.64 -7.63
C ILE A 122 -0.61 -1.10 -8.71
N GLY A 123 -0.75 -2.40 -8.92
CA GLY A 123 -1.59 -2.94 -9.97
C GLY A 123 -0.86 -3.18 -11.28
N LYS A 124 0.46 -3.23 -11.26
CA LYS A 124 1.28 -3.50 -12.43
C LYS A 124 1.51 -5.00 -12.57
N LYS A 125 1.43 -5.50 -13.78
CA LYS A 125 1.75 -6.90 -14.04
C LYS A 125 3.21 -7.19 -13.69
N MET A 126 3.39 -8.26 -13.01
CA MET A 126 4.71 -8.75 -12.62
C MET A 126 5.26 -9.70 -13.65
#